data_840c8470ffd050c28b9e648b15fe1489
#
_entry.id   840c8470ffd050c28b9e648b15fe1489
#
_cell.length_a   1.000
_cell.length_b   1.000
_cell.length_c   1.000
_cell.angle_alpha   90.00
_cell.angle_beta   90.00
_cell.angle_gamma   90.00
#
_symmetry.space_group_name_H-M   'P 1'
#
loop_
_entity.id
_entity.type
_entity.pdbx_description
1 polymer ?
#
loop_
_entity_poly.entity_id
_entity_poly.type
_entity_poly.pdbx_seq_one_letter_code
_entity_poly.pdbx_strand_id
1 'polypeptide(L)'
;MKFCALDIFLDPSILSIGESYTNPGECPYSKRRNVQLIPLPFLGEVLENIFSLYGVAESENEGIDLVDHVLDYWPGLIDLTKIQKSILPALIEEIFDEYGNLDTELINKKVVFLPHADKSNQDFEYDLNTRWEKLSHELKYQNRFFLSEELDWDSIRTSLELLVRTHIKGGRYYRARISEDLIERSEMGKPPKEKASAGRANPIGIPYLYLATDPQTTFYESRAGLHEQIFLGEFEAKENLNIVSLERIEFLGPVEIQELGFDLEEFVRFRGFLMKLSQELSKPIRKKDSDFDYLPTQYLCEYIKSVLGFDGVQYQSAMNPSGSNLAIFNDHKVECTDVKVLKVEDVKYKVSPREET
;
A
#
# COMPACT_ATOMS: atom_id res chain seq x y z
N MET A 1 16.85 -28.31 16.64
CA MET A 1 15.86 -27.39 16.06
C MET A 1 15.80 -26.15 16.94
N LYS A 2 16.16 -24.99 16.41
CA LYS A 2 16.13 -23.71 17.11
C LYS A 2 14.84 -22.97 16.75
N PHE A 3 14.49 -21.98 17.58
CA PHE A 3 13.23 -21.22 17.45
C PHE A 3 13.46 -19.74 17.67
N CYS A 4 12.65 -18.89 17.05
CA CYS A 4 12.58 -17.48 17.41
C CYS A 4 11.12 -17.04 17.65
N ALA A 5 10.92 -15.83 18.17
CA ALA A 5 9.58 -15.30 18.40
C ALA A 5 8.91 -14.94 17.08
N LEU A 6 7.68 -15.39 16.86
CA LEU A 6 6.90 -15.13 15.66
C LEU A 6 6.63 -13.64 15.45
N ASP A 7 6.33 -12.91 16.51
CA ASP A 7 5.99 -11.48 16.49
C ASP A 7 7.18 -10.52 16.24
N ILE A 8 8.38 -11.08 15.92
CA ILE A 8 9.48 -10.32 15.30
C ILE A 8 9.14 -9.95 13.85
N PHE A 9 8.29 -10.75 13.19
CA PHE A 9 7.91 -10.54 11.80
C PHE A 9 6.66 -9.67 11.70
N LEU A 10 6.59 -8.83 10.66
CA LEU A 10 5.45 -7.99 10.32
C LEU A 10 4.69 -8.52 9.10
N ASP A 11 5.32 -9.40 8.29
CA ASP A 11 4.70 -10.00 7.11
C ASP A 11 3.46 -10.81 7.51
N PRO A 12 2.25 -10.44 7.01
CA PRO A 12 1.01 -11.09 7.42
C PRO A 12 0.99 -12.60 7.14
N SER A 13 1.66 -13.03 6.07
CA SER A 13 1.71 -14.44 5.70
C SER A 13 2.59 -15.23 6.65
N ILE A 14 3.73 -14.70 7.07
CA ILE A 14 4.56 -15.33 8.12
C ILE A 14 3.75 -15.44 9.41
N LEU A 15 3.02 -14.40 9.79
CA LEU A 15 2.20 -14.40 11.00
C LEU A 15 1.09 -15.45 10.91
N SER A 16 0.36 -15.51 9.81
CA SER A 16 -0.74 -16.45 9.59
C SER A 16 -0.28 -17.91 9.61
N ILE A 17 0.79 -18.22 8.88
CA ILE A 17 1.36 -19.58 8.87
C ILE A 17 1.92 -19.94 10.26
N GLY A 18 2.56 -18.97 10.89
CA GLY A 18 3.15 -19.12 12.23
C GLY A 18 2.13 -19.39 13.34
N GLU A 19 0.87 -18.98 13.18
CA GLU A 19 -0.22 -19.26 14.15
C GLU A 19 -0.48 -20.74 14.34
N SER A 20 -0.09 -21.59 13.39
CA SER A 20 -0.18 -23.04 13.52
C SER A 20 0.80 -23.63 14.56
N TYR A 21 1.85 -22.88 14.92
CA TYR A 21 2.83 -23.26 15.94
C TYR A 21 2.39 -22.73 17.31
N THR A 22 1.94 -23.60 18.21
CA THR A 22 1.33 -23.21 19.50
C THR A 22 2.29 -23.32 20.70
N ASN A 23 3.60 -23.23 20.51
CA ASN A 23 4.59 -23.41 21.55
C ASN A 23 5.06 -22.07 22.14
N PRO A 24 4.45 -21.55 23.23
CA PRO A 24 4.99 -20.38 23.90
C PRO A 24 6.29 -20.70 24.63
N GLY A 25 7.23 -19.75 24.59
CA GLY A 25 8.53 -19.95 25.24
C GLY A 25 9.32 -18.65 25.39
N GLU A 26 10.60 -18.79 25.74
CA GLU A 26 11.55 -17.68 25.75
C GLU A 26 12.31 -17.67 24.40
N CYS A 27 12.27 -16.52 23.73
CA CYS A 27 13.02 -16.32 22.48
C CYS A 27 14.50 -16.05 22.78
N PRO A 28 15.45 -16.88 22.26
CA PRO A 28 16.87 -16.69 22.54
C PRO A 28 17.46 -15.40 21.96
N TYR A 29 16.82 -14.83 20.92
CA TYR A 29 17.28 -13.62 20.22
C TYR A 29 16.71 -12.35 20.84
N SER A 30 15.40 -12.26 21.02
CA SER A 30 14.75 -11.06 21.59
C SER A 30 14.73 -11.06 23.12
N LYS A 31 15.12 -12.17 23.79
CA LYS A 31 15.08 -12.37 25.25
C LYS A 31 13.70 -12.19 25.88
N ARG A 32 12.64 -12.18 25.06
CA ARG A 32 11.26 -12.05 25.52
C ARG A 32 10.71 -13.41 25.91
N ARG A 33 9.90 -13.43 26.98
CA ARG A 33 9.28 -14.62 27.54
C ARG A 33 7.81 -14.70 27.20
N ASN A 34 7.28 -15.92 27.20
CA ASN A 34 5.89 -16.21 26.91
C ASN A 34 5.43 -15.65 25.55
N VAL A 35 6.30 -15.75 24.54
CA VAL A 35 6.04 -15.42 23.16
C VAL A 35 5.84 -16.68 22.34
N GLN A 36 5.02 -16.60 21.31
CA GLN A 36 4.85 -17.69 20.36
C GLN A 36 6.14 -17.92 19.58
N LEU A 37 6.62 -19.15 19.53
CA LEU A 37 7.87 -19.52 18.91
C LEU A 37 7.63 -20.23 17.58
N ILE A 38 8.42 -19.85 16.57
CA ILE A 38 8.44 -20.45 15.24
C ILE A 38 9.79 -21.15 14.98
N PRO A 39 9.83 -22.35 14.36
CA PRO A 39 11.07 -23.05 14.06
C PRO A 39 11.90 -22.31 13.01
N LEU A 40 13.22 -22.23 13.19
CA LEU A 40 14.13 -21.60 12.21
C LEU A 40 14.14 -22.29 10.85
N PRO A 41 14.11 -23.64 10.71
CA PRO A 41 14.03 -24.28 9.40
C PRO A 41 12.82 -23.84 8.57
N PHE A 42 11.67 -23.63 9.22
CA PHE A 42 10.49 -23.11 8.54
C PHE A 42 10.70 -21.68 8.04
N LEU A 43 11.35 -20.81 8.86
CA LEU A 43 11.70 -19.48 8.42
C LEU A 43 12.68 -19.51 7.24
N GLY A 44 13.62 -20.46 7.22
CA GLY A 44 14.52 -20.66 6.08
C GLY A 44 13.76 -20.97 4.80
N GLU A 45 12.74 -21.83 4.86
CA GLU A 45 11.90 -22.18 3.73
C GLU A 45 11.13 -20.97 3.17
N VAL A 46 10.48 -20.20 4.04
CA VAL A 46 9.66 -19.05 3.59
C VAL A 46 10.49 -17.84 3.19
N LEU A 47 11.72 -17.73 3.68
CA LEU A 47 12.63 -16.61 3.37
C LEU A 47 13.63 -16.91 2.25
N GLU A 48 13.72 -18.17 1.78
CA GLU A 48 14.69 -18.60 0.74
C GLU A 48 14.63 -17.70 -0.50
N ASN A 49 13.43 -17.43 -1.00
CA ASN A 49 13.24 -16.61 -2.20
C ASN A 49 13.65 -15.13 -2.00
N ILE A 50 13.66 -14.63 -0.77
CA ILE A 50 14.15 -13.27 -0.48
C ILE A 50 15.66 -13.25 -0.62
N PHE A 51 16.33 -14.24 -0.03
CA PHE A 51 17.79 -14.31 -0.05
C PHE A 51 18.34 -14.70 -1.42
N SER A 52 17.55 -15.40 -2.26
CA SER A 52 17.93 -15.68 -3.65
C SER A 52 18.00 -14.42 -4.53
N LEU A 53 17.41 -13.30 -4.10
CA LEU A 53 17.56 -11.99 -4.74
C LEU A 53 18.94 -11.35 -4.51
N TYR A 54 19.83 -11.99 -3.75
CA TYR A 54 21.14 -11.47 -3.42
C TYR A 54 22.24 -12.38 -3.91
N GLY A 55 23.33 -11.78 -4.37
CA GLY A 55 24.58 -12.47 -4.70
C GLY A 55 25.76 -11.84 -3.93
N VAL A 56 26.83 -12.59 -3.73
CA VAL A 56 28.05 -12.05 -3.12
C VAL A 56 28.67 -11.02 -4.07
N ALA A 57 29.04 -9.84 -3.55
CA ALA A 57 29.66 -8.80 -4.36
C ALA A 57 31.09 -9.19 -4.78
N GLU A 58 31.48 -8.86 -6.01
CA GLU A 58 32.85 -9.10 -6.51
C GLU A 58 33.88 -8.23 -5.79
N SER A 59 33.45 -7.05 -5.29
CA SER A 59 34.29 -6.09 -4.56
C SER A 59 33.55 -5.57 -3.33
N GLU A 60 34.25 -5.48 -2.18
CA GLU A 60 33.68 -4.92 -0.95
C GLU A 60 33.24 -3.45 -1.09
N ASN A 61 33.86 -2.69 -2.01
CA ASN A 61 33.54 -1.28 -2.22
C ASN A 61 32.24 -1.08 -3.02
N GLU A 62 31.75 -2.08 -3.72
CA GLU A 62 30.55 -2.02 -4.56
C GLU A 62 29.35 -2.74 -3.94
N GLY A 63 29.59 -3.44 -2.84
CA GLY A 63 28.57 -4.22 -2.16
C GLY A 63 27.88 -3.47 -1.01
N ILE A 64 26.69 -3.95 -0.69
CA ILE A 64 25.86 -3.48 0.43
C ILE A 64 25.86 -4.52 1.56
N ASP A 65 25.44 -4.11 2.76
CA ASP A 65 25.21 -5.03 3.86
C ASP A 65 23.85 -5.71 3.68
N LEU A 66 23.81 -7.04 3.73
CA LEU A 66 22.57 -7.80 3.51
C LEU A 66 21.46 -7.38 4.46
N VAL A 67 21.75 -7.34 5.77
CA VAL A 67 20.75 -7.04 6.81
C VAL A 67 20.24 -5.62 6.67
N ASP A 68 21.13 -4.67 6.41
CA ASP A 68 20.75 -3.27 6.22
C ASP A 68 19.84 -3.12 5.02
N HIS A 69 20.19 -3.74 3.90
CA HIS A 69 19.36 -3.66 2.69
C HIS A 69 18.02 -4.39 2.84
N VAL A 70 17.98 -5.57 3.47
CA VAL A 70 16.71 -6.28 3.72
C VAL A 70 15.77 -5.42 4.56
N LEU A 71 16.27 -4.74 5.60
CA LEU A 71 15.44 -3.87 6.45
C LEU A 71 14.94 -2.63 5.71
N ASP A 72 15.78 -2.02 4.89
CA ASP A 72 15.43 -0.80 4.15
C ASP A 72 14.51 -1.10 2.96
N TYR A 73 14.76 -2.21 2.28
CA TYR A 73 13.98 -2.60 1.10
C TYR A 73 12.64 -3.28 1.45
N TRP A 74 12.61 -4.06 2.53
CA TRP A 74 11.44 -4.79 3.02
C TRP A 74 11.05 -4.33 4.44
N PRO A 75 10.66 -3.05 4.63
CA PRO A 75 10.31 -2.52 5.97
C PRO A 75 9.09 -3.21 6.60
N GLY A 76 8.29 -3.93 5.79
CA GLY A 76 7.18 -4.78 6.23
C GLY A 76 7.60 -6.19 6.68
N LEU A 77 8.89 -6.53 6.76
CA LEU A 77 9.33 -7.87 7.12
C LEU A 77 9.60 -8.03 8.62
N ILE A 78 10.37 -7.13 9.23
CA ILE A 78 10.89 -7.27 10.61
C ILE A 78 10.52 -6.07 11.48
N ASP A 79 10.00 -6.33 12.69
CA ASP A 79 9.67 -5.34 13.71
C ASP A 79 10.90 -5.05 14.61
N LEU A 80 11.60 -3.98 14.32
CA LEU A 80 12.74 -3.54 15.14
C LEU A 80 12.36 -3.05 16.55
N THR A 81 11.08 -2.95 16.89
CA THR A 81 10.64 -2.71 18.28
C THR A 81 10.69 -3.98 19.12
N LYS A 82 10.76 -5.15 18.47
CA LYS A 82 10.75 -6.48 19.10
C LYS A 82 12.11 -7.15 19.16
N ILE A 83 13.06 -6.74 18.33
CA ILE A 83 14.42 -7.27 18.25
C ILE A 83 15.42 -6.15 17.96
N GLN A 84 16.61 -6.23 18.55
CA GLN A 84 17.69 -5.29 18.24
C GLN A 84 18.31 -5.62 16.87
N LYS A 85 18.56 -4.61 16.04
CA LYS A 85 19.18 -4.75 14.72
C LYS A 85 20.51 -5.53 14.78
N SER A 86 21.32 -5.33 15.82
CA SER A 86 22.62 -6.01 16.03
C SER A 86 22.52 -7.53 16.21
N ILE A 87 21.33 -8.05 16.50
CA ILE A 87 21.09 -9.49 16.68
C ILE A 87 20.70 -10.17 15.36
N LEU A 88 20.20 -9.42 14.38
CA LEU A 88 19.69 -9.96 13.13
C LEU A 88 20.71 -10.76 12.31
N PRO A 89 21.99 -10.33 12.17
CA PRO A 89 22.97 -11.15 11.46
C PRO A 89 23.08 -12.57 12.06
N ALA A 90 23.18 -12.69 13.39
CA ALA A 90 23.25 -13.99 14.05
C ALA A 90 21.96 -14.81 13.91
N LEU A 91 20.80 -14.17 13.95
CA LEU A 91 19.51 -14.85 13.70
C LEU A 91 19.43 -15.40 12.28
N ILE A 92 19.80 -14.58 11.28
CA ILE A 92 19.76 -14.98 9.86
C ILE A 92 20.77 -16.10 9.60
N GLU A 93 21.99 -15.99 10.13
CA GLU A 93 23.01 -17.04 10.02
C GLU A 93 22.49 -18.38 10.57
N GLU A 94 21.85 -18.36 11.75
CA GLU A 94 21.28 -19.57 12.33
C GLU A 94 20.07 -20.10 11.55
N ILE A 95 19.28 -19.23 10.89
CA ILE A 95 18.21 -19.65 9.95
C ILE A 95 18.85 -20.41 8.78
N PHE A 96 19.94 -19.87 8.21
CA PHE A 96 20.65 -20.50 7.09
C PHE A 96 21.22 -21.87 7.49
N ASP A 97 21.88 -21.94 8.65
CA ASP A 97 22.46 -23.18 9.16
C ASP A 97 21.40 -24.27 9.43
N GLU A 98 20.28 -23.93 10.06
CA GLU A 98 19.19 -24.86 10.40
C GLU A 98 18.40 -25.31 9.15
N TYR A 99 18.29 -24.48 8.13
CA TYR A 99 17.61 -24.80 6.87
C TYR A 99 18.52 -25.54 5.89
N GLY A 100 19.79 -25.13 5.77
CA GLY A 100 20.84 -25.82 5.05
C GLY A 100 20.90 -25.59 3.55
N ASN A 101 19.99 -24.79 2.97
CA ASN A 101 19.97 -24.49 1.52
C ASN A 101 20.43 -23.06 1.17
N LEU A 102 20.75 -22.24 2.17
CA LEU A 102 21.13 -20.85 1.96
C LEU A 102 22.65 -20.68 2.07
N ASP A 103 23.20 -19.78 1.24
CA ASP A 103 24.63 -19.49 1.25
C ASP A 103 25.01 -18.56 2.40
N THR A 104 25.72 -19.08 3.40
CA THR A 104 26.18 -18.28 4.56
C THR A 104 27.19 -17.19 4.20
N GLU A 105 27.81 -17.23 3.00
CA GLU A 105 28.66 -16.14 2.54
C GLU A 105 27.90 -14.81 2.38
N LEU A 106 26.58 -14.85 2.10
CA LEU A 106 25.74 -13.66 1.99
C LEU A 106 25.70 -12.82 3.27
N ILE A 107 25.91 -13.44 4.45
CA ILE A 107 25.90 -12.71 5.74
C ILE A 107 27.28 -12.16 6.07
N ASN A 108 28.33 -12.88 5.67
CA ASN A 108 29.71 -12.59 6.06
C ASN A 108 30.44 -11.69 5.07
N LYS A 109 29.88 -11.46 3.89
CA LYS A 109 30.44 -10.63 2.82
C LYS A 109 29.45 -9.54 2.41
N LYS A 110 29.94 -8.55 1.68
CA LYS A 110 29.08 -7.60 1.00
C LYS A 110 28.32 -8.30 -0.13
N VAL A 111 27.07 -7.86 -0.36
CA VAL A 111 26.18 -8.45 -1.36
C VAL A 111 25.76 -7.44 -2.41
N VAL A 112 25.33 -7.93 -3.56
CA VAL A 112 24.61 -7.17 -4.57
C VAL A 112 23.16 -7.62 -4.59
N PHE A 113 22.25 -6.67 -4.74
CA PHE A 113 20.83 -6.96 -4.96
C PHE A 113 20.63 -7.19 -6.46
N LEU A 114 20.48 -8.45 -6.84
CA LEU A 114 20.51 -8.92 -8.24
C LEU A 114 19.48 -8.22 -9.13
N PRO A 115 18.22 -8.00 -8.70
CA PRO A 115 17.25 -7.30 -9.54
C PRO A 115 17.67 -5.87 -9.92
N HIS A 116 18.39 -5.18 -9.04
CA HIS A 116 18.91 -3.83 -9.33
C HIS A 116 20.24 -3.85 -10.07
N ALA A 117 20.99 -4.94 -10.01
CA ALA A 117 22.20 -5.12 -10.80
C ALA A 117 21.90 -5.47 -12.26
N ASP A 118 20.72 -6.04 -12.52
CA ASP A 118 20.26 -6.32 -13.89
C ASP A 118 19.84 -5.03 -14.59
N LYS A 119 20.62 -4.69 -15.61
CA LYS A 119 20.37 -3.49 -16.42
C LYS A 119 19.02 -3.54 -17.13
N SER A 120 18.54 -4.71 -17.51
CA SER A 120 17.23 -4.85 -18.18
C SER A 120 16.07 -4.44 -17.26
N ASN A 121 16.16 -4.73 -15.96
CA ASN A 121 15.17 -4.31 -14.98
C ASN A 121 15.19 -2.80 -14.73
N GLN A 122 16.39 -2.19 -14.67
CA GLN A 122 16.53 -0.74 -14.56
C GLN A 122 15.97 -0.02 -15.78
N ASP A 123 16.28 -0.51 -16.99
CA ASP A 123 15.79 0.07 -18.24
C ASP A 123 14.26 -0.06 -18.33
N PHE A 124 13.69 -1.18 -17.89
CA PHE A 124 12.25 -1.41 -17.85
C PHE A 124 11.52 -0.45 -16.91
N GLU A 125 11.99 -0.30 -15.67
CA GLU A 125 11.40 0.62 -14.70
C GLU A 125 11.50 2.08 -15.19
N TYR A 126 12.65 2.45 -15.73
CA TYR A 126 12.87 3.78 -16.29
C TYR A 126 11.94 4.06 -17.47
N ASP A 127 11.78 3.10 -18.39
CA ASP A 127 10.88 3.24 -19.54
C ASP A 127 9.43 3.37 -19.09
N LEU A 128 8.96 2.52 -18.18
CA LEU A 128 7.59 2.55 -17.66
C LEU A 128 7.27 3.89 -16.95
N ASN A 129 8.18 4.37 -16.10
CA ASN A 129 8.04 5.64 -15.43
C ASN A 129 8.06 6.83 -16.42
N THR A 130 8.94 6.77 -17.42
CA THR A 130 9.07 7.84 -18.43
C THR A 130 7.83 7.90 -19.32
N ARG A 131 7.31 6.77 -19.76
CA ARG A 131 6.06 6.70 -20.56
C ARG A 131 4.87 7.19 -19.75
N TRP A 132 4.77 6.85 -18.46
CA TRP A 132 3.73 7.39 -17.58
C TRP A 132 3.80 8.92 -17.46
N GLU A 133 4.99 9.49 -17.34
CA GLU A 133 5.17 10.96 -17.31
C GLU A 133 4.75 11.63 -18.62
N LYS A 134 5.12 11.04 -19.75
CA LYS A 134 4.71 11.53 -21.08
C LYS A 134 3.19 11.45 -21.25
N LEU A 135 2.56 10.33 -20.90
CA LEU A 135 1.12 10.17 -20.88
C LEU A 135 0.45 11.20 -19.98
N SER A 136 0.97 11.39 -18.77
CA SER A 136 0.47 12.37 -17.82
C SER A 136 0.54 13.79 -18.37
N HIS A 137 1.63 14.14 -19.04
CA HIS A 137 1.81 15.43 -19.70
C HIS A 137 0.83 15.59 -20.87
N GLU A 138 0.66 14.55 -21.70
CA GLU A 138 -0.27 14.56 -22.81
C GLU A 138 -1.70 14.77 -22.34
N LEU A 139 -2.17 14.01 -21.34
CA LEU A 139 -3.48 14.16 -20.71
C LEU A 139 -3.75 15.56 -20.17
N LYS A 140 -2.73 16.18 -19.56
CA LYS A 140 -2.84 17.52 -18.98
C LYS A 140 -2.87 18.63 -20.01
N TYR A 141 -2.05 18.54 -21.06
CA TYR A 141 -1.71 19.71 -21.88
C TYR A 141 -1.87 19.51 -23.39
N GLN A 142 -2.18 18.31 -23.89
CA GLN A 142 -2.26 18.02 -25.33
C GLN A 142 -3.58 17.33 -25.69
N ASN A 143 -3.72 16.03 -25.43
CA ASN A 143 -4.87 15.21 -25.81
C ASN A 143 -5.38 14.39 -24.63
N ARG A 144 -6.71 14.20 -24.55
CA ARG A 144 -7.35 13.41 -23.50
C ARG A 144 -8.06 12.17 -24.02
N PHE A 145 -8.43 12.16 -25.30
CA PHE A 145 -9.27 11.12 -25.90
C PHE A 145 -8.52 10.29 -26.94
N PHE A 146 -7.53 10.87 -27.61
CA PHE A 146 -6.72 10.18 -28.61
C PHE A 146 -5.25 10.35 -28.24
N LEU A 147 -4.81 9.47 -27.31
CA LEU A 147 -3.48 9.51 -26.77
C LEU A 147 -2.49 8.95 -27.79
N SER A 148 -1.32 9.55 -27.89
CA SER A 148 -0.22 9.14 -28.75
C SER A 148 0.80 8.25 -28.01
N GLU A 149 0.90 8.41 -26.68
CA GLU A 149 1.79 7.59 -25.88
C GLU A 149 1.11 6.23 -25.59
N GLU A 150 1.79 5.15 -25.94
CA GLU A 150 1.36 3.78 -25.69
C GLU A 150 2.09 3.26 -24.42
N LEU A 151 1.32 2.98 -23.38
CA LEU A 151 1.81 2.25 -22.21
C LEU A 151 1.77 0.75 -22.48
N ASP A 152 2.67 0.03 -21.84
CA ASP A 152 2.58 -1.42 -21.73
C ASP A 152 1.44 -1.80 -20.76
N TRP A 153 0.22 -1.85 -21.30
CA TRP A 153 -0.98 -2.12 -20.52
C TRP A 153 -1.04 -3.54 -19.98
N ASP A 154 -0.36 -4.50 -20.59
CA ASP A 154 -0.29 -5.87 -20.07
C ASP A 154 0.57 -5.92 -18.82
N SER A 155 1.73 -5.28 -18.82
CA SER A 155 2.57 -5.13 -17.64
C SER A 155 1.87 -4.34 -16.53
N ILE A 156 1.19 -3.24 -16.87
CA ILE A 156 0.42 -2.45 -15.89
C ILE A 156 -0.73 -3.29 -15.31
N ARG A 157 -1.44 -4.06 -16.13
CA ARG A 157 -2.49 -4.99 -15.66
C ARG A 157 -1.94 -5.95 -14.64
N THR A 158 -0.87 -6.70 -14.98
CA THR A 158 -0.24 -7.68 -14.10
C THR A 158 0.14 -7.04 -12.77
N SER A 159 0.78 -5.86 -12.80
CA SER A 159 1.18 -5.16 -11.58
C SER A 159 0.01 -4.69 -10.71
N LEU A 160 -1.11 -4.28 -11.31
CA LEU A 160 -2.32 -3.87 -10.57
C LEU A 160 -3.11 -5.07 -10.02
N GLU A 161 -3.15 -6.19 -10.74
CA GLU A 161 -3.79 -7.43 -10.29
C GLU A 161 -3.13 -7.97 -9.01
N LEU A 162 -1.81 -7.82 -8.87
CA LEU A 162 -1.07 -8.12 -7.65
C LEU A 162 -1.57 -7.33 -6.43
N LEU A 163 -2.03 -6.12 -6.65
CA LEU A 163 -2.50 -5.23 -5.59
C LEU A 163 -3.99 -5.40 -5.25
N VAL A 164 -4.70 -6.33 -5.88
CA VAL A 164 -6.11 -6.55 -5.60
C VAL A 164 -6.29 -7.15 -4.21
N ARG A 165 -7.14 -6.52 -3.42
CA ARG A 165 -7.58 -7.02 -2.11
C ARG A 165 -9.09 -7.23 -2.13
N THR A 166 -9.54 -8.39 -1.67
CA THR A 166 -10.96 -8.67 -1.53
C THR A 166 -11.45 -8.20 -0.17
N HIS A 167 -12.23 -7.13 -0.17
CA HIS A 167 -12.94 -6.68 1.02
C HIS A 167 -14.20 -7.51 1.16
N ILE A 168 -14.30 -8.27 2.22
CA ILE A 168 -15.41 -9.22 2.43
C ILE A 168 -16.72 -8.51 2.71
N LYS A 169 -17.83 -9.16 2.35
CA LYS A 169 -19.17 -8.75 2.75
C LYS A 169 -19.23 -8.50 4.26
N GLY A 170 -19.92 -7.42 4.66
CA GLY A 170 -19.99 -6.96 6.05
C GLY A 170 -18.84 -6.02 6.45
N GLY A 171 -17.86 -5.79 5.56
CA GLY A 171 -16.81 -4.78 5.77
C GLY A 171 -17.40 -3.40 5.97
N ARG A 172 -16.88 -2.64 6.94
CA ARG A 172 -17.40 -1.33 7.34
C ARG A 172 -16.52 -0.20 6.86
N TYR A 173 -17.18 0.88 6.40
CA TYR A 173 -16.55 2.09 5.88
C TYR A 173 -17.30 3.32 6.36
N TYR A 174 -16.71 4.49 6.19
CA TYR A 174 -17.25 5.73 6.74
C TYR A 174 -17.19 6.86 5.71
N ARG A 175 -18.12 7.80 5.84
CA ARG A 175 -18.13 9.03 5.05
C ARG A 175 -18.68 10.17 5.90
N ALA A 176 -17.99 11.31 5.93
CA ALA A 176 -18.47 12.53 6.54
C ALA A 176 -19.00 13.52 5.51
N ARG A 177 -20.06 14.23 5.87
CA ARG A 177 -20.57 15.40 5.15
C ARG A 177 -20.87 16.52 6.13
N ILE A 178 -20.51 17.75 5.74
CA ILE A 178 -20.82 18.94 6.51
C ILE A 178 -22.14 19.51 5.96
N SER A 179 -23.11 19.79 6.84
CA SER A 179 -24.37 20.42 6.48
C SER A 179 -25.01 21.07 7.69
N GLU A 180 -25.74 22.14 7.45
CA GLU A 180 -26.65 22.73 8.45
C GLU A 180 -28.01 22.02 8.46
N ASP A 181 -28.41 21.47 7.29
CA ASP A 181 -29.64 20.72 7.13
C ASP A 181 -29.43 19.23 7.44
N LEU A 182 -30.51 18.57 7.87
CA LEU A 182 -30.53 17.12 8.12
C LEU A 182 -30.18 16.37 6.83
N ILE A 183 -29.24 15.44 6.93
CA ILE A 183 -28.87 14.51 5.85
C ILE A 183 -29.39 13.13 6.20
N GLU A 184 -30.24 12.58 5.34
CA GLU A 184 -30.74 11.22 5.48
C GLU A 184 -29.77 10.19 4.90
N ARG A 185 -29.96 8.89 5.24
CA ARG A 185 -29.12 7.79 4.71
C ARG A 185 -29.06 7.75 3.19
N SER A 186 -30.19 8.01 2.52
CA SER A 186 -30.31 8.03 1.05
C SER A 186 -29.43 9.11 0.42
N GLU A 187 -29.14 10.19 1.16
CA GLU A 187 -28.33 11.31 0.70
C GLU A 187 -26.83 11.15 0.96
N MET A 188 -26.43 10.16 1.80
CA MET A 188 -25.02 9.91 2.11
C MET A 188 -24.26 9.25 0.95
N GLY A 189 -24.92 8.75 -0.08
CA GLY A 189 -24.34 8.13 -1.26
C GLY A 189 -23.51 9.08 -2.12
N LYS A 190 -23.10 8.60 -3.31
CA LYS A 190 -22.43 9.46 -4.31
C LYS A 190 -23.36 10.60 -4.76
N PRO A 191 -22.79 11.76 -5.17
CA PRO A 191 -23.60 12.87 -5.66
C PRO A 191 -24.30 12.50 -6.99
N PRO A 192 -25.44 13.16 -7.32
CA PRO A 192 -26.00 13.09 -8.67
C PRO A 192 -24.97 13.52 -9.72
N LYS A 193 -25.08 12.98 -10.95
CA LYS A 193 -24.13 13.23 -12.04
C LYS A 193 -23.92 14.73 -12.31
N GLU A 194 -24.99 15.49 -12.26
CA GLU A 194 -25.01 16.94 -12.53
C GLU A 194 -24.29 17.76 -11.43
N LYS A 195 -24.13 17.18 -10.23
CA LYS A 195 -23.45 17.78 -9.08
C LYS A 195 -22.07 17.17 -8.81
N ALA A 196 -21.66 16.17 -9.62
CA ALA A 196 -20.41 15.48 -9.43
C ALA A 196 -19.23 16.36 -9.88
N SER A 197 -18.48 16.87 -8.92
CA SER A 197 -17.21 17.56 -9.18
C SER A 197 -16.09 16.55 -9.47
N ALA A 198 -15.04 17.02 -10.14
CA ALA A 198 -13.83 16.24 -10.31
C ALA A 198 -13.19 15.91 -8.97
N GLY A 199 -12.74 14.68 -8.83
CA GLY A 199 -11.95 14.19 -7.70
C GLY A 199 -10.70 13.48 -8.19
N ARG A 200 -9.89 12.95 -7.26
CA ARG A 200 -8.65 12.24 -7.59
C ARG A 200 -8.89 11.02 -8.49
N ALA A 201 -9.96 10.29 -8.23
CA ALA A 201 -10.28 9.07 -8.96
C ALA A 201 -11.36 9.27 -10.03
N ASN A 202 -12.15 10.33 -9.97
CA ASN A 202 -13.29 10.52 -10.86
C ASN A 202 -13.25 11.83 -11.65
N PRO A 203 -13.53 11.80 -12.97
CA PRO A 203 -13.73 13.02 -13.74
C PRO A 203 -15.06 13.71 -13.39
N ILE A 204 -15.20 14.98 -13.80
CA ILE A 204 -16.43 15.73 -13.62
C ILE A 204 -17.61 15.01 -14.30
N GLY A 205 -18.76 14.96 -13.65
CA GLY A 205 -19.97 14.33 -14.19
C GLY A 205 -20.01 12.79 -14.04
N ILE A 206 -18.93 12.15 -13.59
CA ILE A 206 -18.87 10.70 -13.32
C ILE A 206 -18.64 10.51 -11.82
N PRO A 207 -19.70 10.35 -11.01
CA PRO A 207 -19.55 10.30 -9.56
C PRO A 207 -19.08 8.92 -9.09
N TYR A 208 -18.07 8.92 -8.20
CA TYR A 208 -17.69 7.77 -7.39
C TYR A 208 -18.08 8.00 -5.93
N LEU A 209 -18.25 6.91 -5.19
CA LEU A 209 -18.49 6.98 -3.75
C LEU A 209 -17.15 6.94 -3.01
N TYR A 210 -16.80 8.06 -2.39
CA TYR A 210 -15.60 8.17 -1.55
C TYR A 210 -15.94 7.79 -0.11
N LEU A 211 -15.22 6.82 0.41
CA LEU A 211 -15.31 6.30 1.77
C LEU A 211 -13.92 6.30 2.41
N ALA A 212 -13.87 6.14 3.73
CA ALA A 212 -12.63 5.85 4.46
C ALA A 212 -12.78 4.58 5.31
N THR A 213 -11.67 3.98 5.68
CA THR A 213 -11.63 2.77 6.51
C THR A 213 -11.94 3.06 7.99
N ASP A 214 -11.85 4.32 8.41
CA ASP A 214 -12.12 4.75 9.78
C ASP A 214 -12.80 6.14 9.83
N PRO A 215 -13.55 6.44 10.90
CA PRO A 215 -14.21 7.75 11.06
C PRO A 215 -13.25 8.94 11.10
N GLN A 216 -12.10 8.79 11.76
CA GLN A 216 -11.14 9.86 11.95
C GLN A 216 -10.62 10.41 10.63
N THR A 217 -10.33 9.52 9.67
CA THR A 217 -9.90 9.90 8.33
C THR A 217 -10.96 10.75 7.63
N THR A 218 -12.26 10.42 7.80
CA THR A 218 -13.34 11.21 7.17
C THR A 218 -13.42 12.62 7.70
N PHE A 219 -13.11 12.82 8.99
CA PHE A 219 -13.11 14.15 9.61
C PHE A 219 -11.99 15.03 9.05
N TYR A 220 -10.79 14.48 8.88
CA TYR A 220 -9.69 15.18 8.23
C TYR A 220 -9.99 15.51 6.76
N GLU A 221 -10.53 14.56 6.00
CA GLU A 221 -10.85 14.76 4.57
C GLU A 221 -12.00 15.76 4.38
N SER A 222 -12.98 15.82 5.29
CA SER A 222 -14.07 16.79 5.23
C SER A 222 -13.61 18.22 5.53
N ARG A 223 -12.45 18.39 6.21
CA ARG A 223 -11.90 19.68 6.65
C ARG A 223 -12.90 20.49 7.47
N ALA A 224 -13.69 19.81 8.29
CA ALA A 224 -14.70 20.45 9.12
C ALA A 224 -14.06 21.44 10.10
N GLY A 225 -14.61 22.64 10.15
CA GLY A 225 -14.22 23.71 11.06
C GLY A 225 -14.88 23.61 12.42
N LEU A 226 -14.40 24.43 13.37
CA LEU A 226 -14.95 24.52 14.72
C LEU A 226 -16.45 24.89 14.66
N HIS A 227 -17.26 24.19 15.44
CA HIS A 227 -18.72 24.30 15.55
C HIS A 227 -19.53 23.82 14.33
N GLU A 228 -18.89 23.36 13.25
CA GLU A 228 -19.62 22.74 12.15
C GLU A 228 -20.27 21.42 12.57
N GLN A 229 -21.38 21.10 11.92
CA GLN A 229 -22.12 19.86 12.09
C GLN A 229 -21.68 18.86 11.02
N ILE A 230 -21.29 17.68 11.48
CA ILE A 230 -20.86 16.58 10.64
C ILE A 230 -21.92 15.47 10.68
N PHE A 231 -22.35 15.02 9.51
CA PHE A 231 -23.11 13.80 9.32
C PHE A 231 -22.14 12.68 8.98
N LEU A 232 -21.93 11.74 9.90
CA LEU A 232 -21.08 10.58 9.73
C LEU A 232 -21.94 9.40 9.31
N GLY A 233 -21.87 9.03 8.03
CA GLY A 233 -22.49 7.81 7.51
C GLY A 233 -21.60 6.59 7.75
N GLU A 234 -22.18 5.53 8.29
CA GLU A 234 -21.60 4.20 8.33
C GLU A 234 -22.09 3.41 7.11
N PHE A 235 -21.16 2.80 6.40
CA PHE A 235 -21.44 2.00 5.21
C PHE A 235 -21.01 0.56 5.43
N GLU A 236 -21.77 -0.37 4.87
CA GLU A 236 -21.45 -1.79 4.91
C GLU A 236 -21.42 -2.38 3.49
N ALA A 237 -20.42 -3.23 3.23
CA ALA A 237 -20.35 -3.98 1.98
C ALA A 237 -21.44 -5.07 1.95
N LYS A 238 -22.34 -5.01 0.98
CA LYS A 238 -23.41 -6.03 0.75
C LYS A 238 -22.88 -7.29 0.08
N GLU A 239 -21.79 -7.14 -0.65
CA GLU A 239 -21.09 -8.17 -1.40
C GLU A 239 -19.58 -8.02 -1.22
N ASN A 240 -18.81 -8.99 -1.66
CA ASN A 240 -17.36 -8.85 -1.72
C ASN A 240 -16.99 -7.78 -2.74
N LEU A 241 -15.99 -6.97 -2.40
CA LEU A 241 -15.45 -5.92 -3.25
C LEU A 241 -14.01 -6.26 -3.62
N ASN A 242 -13.69 -6.28 -4.90
CA ASN A 242 -12.32 -6.42 -5.38
C ASN A 242 -11.74 -5.01 -5.60
N ILE A 243 -10.86 -4.60 -4.70
CA ILE A 243 -10.29 -3.26 -4.63
C ILE A 243 -8.81 -3.32 -4.96
N VAL A 244 -8.34 -2.48 -5.89
CA VAL A 244 -6.91 -2.29 -6.11
C VAL A 244 -6.36 -1.41 -4.99
N SER A 245 -5.52 -1.98 -4.13
CA SER A 245 -4.91 -1.26 -3.01
C SER A 245 -3.56 -0.69 -3.41
N LEU A 246 -3.52 0.61 -3.66
CA LEU A 246 -2.30 1.40 -3.86
C LEU A 246 -1.78 1.98 -2.53
N GLU A 247 -2.18 1.38 -1.42
CA GLU A 247 -1.77 1.77 -0.09
C GLU A 247 -0.52 1.02 0.35
N ARG A 248 0.44 1.75 0.91
CA ARG A 248 1.59 1.18 1.62
C ARG A 248 2.35 0.09 0.85
N ILE A 249 2.51 0.28 -0.45
CA ILE A 249 3.21 -0.68 -1.32
C ILE A 249 4.62 -0.98 -0.79
N GLU A 250 5.28 0.00 -0.18
CA GLU A 250 6.58 -0.15 0.46
C GLU A 250 6.60 -1.14 1.63
N PHE A 251 5.43 -1.40 2.25
CA PHE A 251 5.29 -2.30 3.40
C PHE A 251 4.73 -3.67 3.04
N LEU A 252 4.49 -3.95 1.75
CA LEU A 252 4.11 -5.31 1.34
C LEU A 252 5.21 -6.28 1.73
N GLY A 253 4.81 -7.32 2.45
CA GLY A 253 5.73 -8.37 2.88
C GLY A 253 6.14 -9.27 1.71
N PRO A 254 7.40 -9.69 1.63
CA PRO A 254 7.86 -10.53 0.52
C PRO A 254 7.21 -11.92 0.51
N VAL A 255 6.84 -12.47 1.66
CA VAL A 255 6.12 -13.75 1.75
C VAL A 255 4.65 -13.56 1.36
N GLU A 256 4.03 -12.44 1.76
CA GLU A 256 2.68 -12.06 1.33
C GLU A 256 2.59 -12.01 -0.21
N ILE A 257 3.58 -11.40 -0.88
CA ILE A 257 3.62 -11.30 -2.35
C ILE A 257 3.65 -12.69 -3.00
N GLN A 258 4.47 -13.59 -2.47
CA GLN A 258 4.57 -14.98 -2.99
C GLN A 258 3.28 -15.77 -2.76
N GLU A 259 2.63 -15.63 -1.60
CA GLU A 259 1.35 -16.30 -1.33
C GLU A 259 0.21 -15.80 -2.22
N LEU A 260 0.30 -14.56 -2.69
CA LEU A 260 -0.59 -14.03 -3.71
C LEU A 260 -0.33 -14.61 -5.11
N GLY A 261 0.70 -15.46 -5.26
CA GLY A 261 1.04 -16.15 -6.50
C GLY A 261 1.98 -15.36 -7.42
N PHE A 262 2.65 -14.33 -6.91
CA PHE A 262 3.57 -13.51 -7.69
C PHE A 262 5.02 -13.85 -7.39
N ASP A 263 5.85 -13.73 -8.42
CA ASP A 263 7.30 -13.83 -8.30
C ASP A 263 7.89 -12.55 -7.69
N LEU A 264 8.85 -12.70 -6.77
CA LEU A 264 9.45 -11.55 -6.08
C LEU A 264 10.27 -10.67 -7.02
N GLU A 265 10.98 -11.26 -8.00
CA GLU A 265 11.76 -10.49 -8.95
C GLU A 265 10.83 -9.67 -9.85
N GLU A 266 9.72 -10.26 -10.30
CA GLU A 266 8.70 -9.55 -11.05
C GLU A 266 8.10 -8.40 -10.24
N PHE A 267 7.76 -8.61 -8.97
CA PHE A 267 7.29 -7.53 -8.10
C PHE A 267 8.31 -6.40 -7.97
N VAL A 268 9.59 -6.75 -7.76
CA VAL A 268 10.67 -5.76 -7.64
C VAL A 268 10.75 -4.88 -8.89
N ARG A 269 10.58 -5.44 -10.09
CA ARG A 269 10.57 -4.70 -11.37
C ARG A 269 9.45 -3.64 -11.45
N PHE A 270 8.30 -3.91 -10.87
CA PHE A 270 7.16 -2.99 -10.88
C PHE A 270 7.10 -2.06 -9.67
N ARG A 271 7.78 -2.39 -8.58
CA ARG A 271 7.63 -1.72 -7.29
C ARG A 271 7.79 -0.21 -7.37
N GLY A 272 8.83 0.28 -8.04
CA GLY A 272 9.07 1.71 -8.17
C GLY A 272 7.92 2.42 -8.91
N PHE A 273 7.41 1.83 -9.98
CA PHE A 273 6.25 2.36 -10.71
C PHE A 273 4.97 2.34 -9.86
N LEU A 274 4.69 1.25 -9.16
CA LEU A 274 3.54 1.14 -8.25
C LEU A 274 3.60 2.16 -7.12
N MET A 275 4.77 2.38 -6.53
CA MET A 275 4.98 3.43 -5.53
C MET A 275 4.71 4.83 -6.10
N LYS A 276 5.10 5.09 -7.35
CA LYS A 276 4.78 6.35 -8.03
C LYS A 276 3.28 6.53 -8.21
N LEU A 277 2.55 5.51 -8.65
CA LEU A 277 1.09 5.57 -8.77
C LEU A 277 0.41 5.81 -7.40
N SER A 278 0.88 5.14 -6.36
CA SER A 278 0.44 5.35 -4.98
C SER A 278 0.63 6.80 -4.54
N GLN A 279 1.82 7.36 -4.76
CA GLN A 279 2.14 8.74 -4.41
C GLN A 279 1.27 9.74 -5.17
N GLU A 280 1.02 9.54 -6.45
CA GLU A 280 0.17 10.43 -7.25
C GLU A 280 -1.28 10.43 -6.74
N LEU A 281 -1.85 9.27 -6.38
CA LEU A 281 -3.19 9.19 -5.78
C LEU A 281 -3.26 9.81 -4.38
N SER A 282 -2.19 9.71 -3.60
CA SER A 282 -2.12 10.20 -2.22
C SER A 282 -1.65 11.65 -2.09
N LYS A 283 -1.06 12.24 -3.15
CA LYS A 283 -0.47 13.58 -3.14
C LYS A 283 -1.50 14.65 -2.78
N PRO A 284 -1.23 15.53 -1.78
CA PRO A 284 -2.09 16.66 -1.50
C PRO A 284 -2.04 17.67 -2.66
N ILE A 285 -3.19 17.92 -3.31
CA ILE A 285 -3.31 18.86 -4.42
C ILE A 285 -4.04 20.09 -3.94
N ARG A 286 -3.54 21.27 -4.32
CA ARG A 286 -4.22 22.53 -4.06
C ARG A 286 -5.50 22.62 -4.91
N LYS A 287 -6.58 23.14 -4.34
CA LYS A 287 -7.89 23.22 -5.01
C LYS A 287 -7.83 23.89 -6.40
N LYS A 288 -6.94 24.88 -6.57
CA LYS A 288 -6.76 25.59 -7.86
C LYS A 288 -6.04 24.79 -8.95
N ASP A 289 -5.28 23.76 -8.57
CA ASP A 289 -4.46 22.95 -9.47
C ASP A 289 -5.12 21.58 -9.78
N SER A 290 -6.27 21.28 -9.14
CA SER A 290 -6.96 19.99 -9.19
C SER A 290 -7.46 19.60 -10.58
N ASP A 291 -7.85 20.56 -11.41
CA ASP A 291 -8.46 20.29 -12.72
C ASP A 291 -7.50 19.59 -13.71
N PHE A 292 -6.21 19.84 -13.57
CA PHE A 292 -5.18 19.23 -14.41
C PHE A 292 -4.46 18.08 -13.70
N ASP A 293 -4.16 18.26 -12.42
CA ASP A 293 -3.34 17.31 -11.67
C ASP A 293 -4.05 15.98 -11.38
N TYR A 294 -5.38 15.96 -11.41
CA TYR A 294 -6.16 14.73 -11.26
C TYR A 294 -6.27 13.89 -12.55
N LEU A 295 -5.99 14.44 -13.73
CA LEU A 295 -6.24 13.74 -14.99
C LEU A 295 -5.51 12.39 -15.11
N PRO A 296 -4.22 12.25 -14.76
CA PRO A 296 -3.55 10.95 -14.84
C PRO A 296 -4.16 9.90 -13.91
N THR A 297 -4.48 10.29 -12.68
CA THR A 297 -5.07 9.36 -11.70
C THR A 297 -6.51 9.01 -12.03
N GLN A 298 -7.28 9.94 -12.62
CA GLN A 298 -8.61 9.67 -13.16
C GLN A 298 -8.54 8.66 -14.31
N TYR A 299 -7.57 8.83 -15.21
CA TYR A 299 -7.37 7.90 -16.33
C TYR A 299 -7.02 6.49 -15.84
N LEU A 300 -6.12 6.38 -14.85
CA LEU A 300 -5.81 5.11 -14.21
C LEU A 300 -7.05 4.46 -13.58
N CYS A 301 -7.84 5.24 -12.84
CA CYS A 301 -9.06 4.73 -12.20
C CYS A 301 -10.14 4.30 -13.21
N GLU A 302 -10.24 5.00 -14.33
CA GLU A 302 -11.12 4.59 -15.44
C GLU A 302 -10.63 3.27 -16.08
N TYR A 303 -9.32 3.09 -16.25
CA TYR A 303 -8.74 1.82 -16.72
C TYR A 303 -9.05 0.68 -15.74
N ILE A 304 -8.79 0.87 -14.44
CA ILE A 304 -9.08 -0.12 -13.38
C ILE A 304 -10.55 -0.53 -13.38
N LYS A 305 -11.45 0.44 -13.52
CA LYS A 305 -12.89 0.21 -13.55
C LYS A 305 -13.38 -0.43 -14.84
N SER A 306 -12.99 0.15 -15.99
CA SER A 306 -13.66 -0.14 -17.27
C SER A 306 -13.00 -1.27 -18.05
N VAL A 307 -11.69 -1.48 -17.85
CA VAL A 307 -10.92 -2.52 -18.51
C VAL A 307 -10.68 -3.71 -17.59
N LEU A 308 -10.24 -3.47 -16.35
CA LEU A 308 -9.96 -4.55 -15.41
C LEU A 308 -11.22 -5.03 -14.65
N GLY A 309 -12.26 -4.20 -14.57
CA GLY A 309 -13.55 -4.58 -13.98
C GLY A 309 -13.55 -4.63 -12.45
N PHE A 310 -12.58 -4.00 -11.78
CA PHE A 310 -12.53 -3.95 -10.32
C PHE A 310 -13.53 -2.93 -9.75
N ASP A 311 -13.86 -3.08 -8.46
CA ASP A 311 -14.92 -2.33 -7.80
C ASP A 311 -14.49 -0.97 -7.27
N GLY A 312 -13.19 -0.74 -7.14
CA GLY A 312 -12.67 0.52 -6.62
C GLY A 312 -11.15 0.52 -6.46
N VAL A 313 -10.65 1.62 -5.92
CA VAL A 313 -9.24 1.80 -5.53
C VAL A 313 -9.15 2.24 -4.08
N GLN A 314 -8.13 1.75 -3.36
CA GLN A 314 -7.76 2.18 -2.03
C GLN A 314 -6.41 2.89 -2.07
N TYR A 315 -6.26 3.98 -1.33
CA TYR A 315 -5.04 4.76 -1.28
C TYR A 315 -4.91 5.49 0.05
N GLN A 316 -3.66 5.82 0.41
CA GLN A 316 -3.33 6.53 1.64
C GLN A 316 -3.99 7.91 1.68
N SER A 317 -4.56 8.30 2.83
CA SER A 317 -5.09 9.65 3.01
C SER A 317 -3.95 10.67 3.07
N ALA A 318 -4.06 11.74 2.27
CA ALA A 318 -3.14 12.87 2.34
C ALA A 318 -3.30 13.72 3.61
N MET A 319 -4.44 13.58 4.29
CA MET A 319 -4.80 14.38 5.46
C MET A 319 -4.61 13.61 6.76
N ASN A 320 -4.63 12.28 6.71
CA ASN A 320 -4.40 11.38 7.84
C ASN A 320 -3.41 10.28 7.43
N PRO A 321 -2.11 10.39 7.76
CA PRO A 321 -1.11 9.40 7.35
C PRO A 321 -1.33 7.98 7.88
N SER A 322 -2.19 7.79 8.88
CA SER A 322 -2.56 6.47 9.41
C SER A 322 -3.88 5.93 8.85
N GLY A 323 -4.56 6.70 7.99
CA GLY A 323 -5.88 6.34 7.46
C GLY A 323 -5.88 6.17 5.94
N SER A 324 -6.88 5.46 5.43
CA SER A 324 -7.02 5.12 4.03
C SER A 324 -8.35 5.57 3.47
N ASN A 325 -8.31 5.99 2.22
CA ASN A 325 -9.47 6.35 1.42
C ASN A 325 -9.78 5.25 0.40
N LEU A 326 -11.06 5.05 0.11
CA LEU A 326 -11.56 4.21 -0.96
C LEU A 326 -12.38 5.06 -1.94
N ALA A 327 -12.12 4.90 -3.22
CA ALA A 327 -13.02 5.36 -4.28
C ALA A 327 -13.74 4.15 -4.86
N ILE A 328 -15.01 3.98 -4.50
CA ILE A 328 -15.85 2.87 -4.94
C ILE A 328 -16.54 3.26 -6.25
N PHE A 329 -16.32 2.47 -7.30
CA PHE A 329 -16.89 2.66 -8.63
C PHE A 329 -18.33 2.14 -8.69
N ASN A 330 -18.56 1.00 -8.05
CA ASN A 330 -19.80 0.24 -8.00
C ASN A 330 -20.52 0.41 -6.66
N ASP A 331 -21.13 1.57 -6.44
CA ASP A 331 -21.76 1.93 -5.16
C ASP A 331 -22.98 1.07 -4.78
N HIS A 332 -23.59 0.35 -5.72
CA HIS A 332 -24.67 -0.59 -5.40
C HIS A 332 -24.23 -1.79 -4.55
N LYS A 333 -22.93 -2.08 -4.50
CA LYS A 333 -22.34 -3.12 -3.65
C LYS A 333 -22.16 -2.70 -2.19
N VAL A 334 -22.39 -1.43 -1.87
CA VAL A 334 -22.31 -0.89 -0.51
C VAL A 334 -23.59 -0.14 -0.16
N GLU A 335 -23.93 -0.08 1.12
CA GLU A 335 -25.08 0.68 1.58
C GLU A 335 -24.77 1.47 2.84
N CYS A 336 -25.41 2.63 2.99
CA CYS A 336 -25.37 3.40 4.22
C CYS A 336 -26.32 2.75 5.24
N THR A 337 -25.78 2.22 6.33
CA THR A 337 -26.55 1.51 7.36
C THR A 337 -26.98 2.44 8.50
N ASP A 338 -26.20 3.48 8.78
CA ASP A 338 -26.49 4.45 9.85
C ASP A 338 -25.92 5.83 9.51
N VAL A 339 -26.51 6.88 10.14
CA VAL A 339 -26.01 8.26 10.07
C VAL A 339 -26.00 8.85 11.45
N LYS A 340 -24.84 9.25 11.94
CA LYS A 340 -24.66 9.94 13.22
C LYS A 340 -24.42 11.41 13.00
N VAL A 341 -25.09 12.24 13.79
CA VAL A 341 -24.88 13.69 13.79
C VAL A 341 -23.87 14.05 14.87
N LEU A 342 -22.79 14.68 14.47
CA LEU A 342 -21.68 15.07 15.35
C LEU A 342 -21.44 16.58 15.22
N LYS A 343 -20.93 17.20 16.29
CA LYS A 343 -20.50 18.60 16.28
C LYS A 343 -19.00 18.66 16.55
N VAL A 344 -18.31 19.51 15.80
CA VAL A 344 -16.88 19.75 16.02
C VAL A 344 -16.70 20.65 17.23
N GLU A 345 -16.10 20.12 18.31
CA GLU A 345 -15.86 20.84 19.55
C GLU A 345 -14.47 21.46 19.65
N ASP A 346 -13.47 20.83 18.98
CA ASP A 346 -12.08 21.30 18.99
C ASP A 346 -11.38 20.95 17.66
N VAL A 347 -10.46 21.81 17.22
CA VAL A 347 -9.61 21.59 16.04
C VAL A 347 -8.17 21.93 16.40
N LYS A 348 -7.26 20.94 16.23
CA LYS A 348 -5.84 21.12 16.51
C LYS A 348 -5.03 21.31 15.25
N TYR A 349 -4.24 22.38 15.19
CA TYR A 349 -3.33 22.65 14.09
C TYR A 349 -1.89 22.38 14.53
N LYS A 350 -1.15 21.64 13.69
CA LYS A 350 0.31 21.56 13.79
C LYS A 350 0.89 22.49 12.72
N VAL A 351 1.65 23.47 13.15
CA VAL A 351 2.29 24.44 12.24
C VAL A 351 3.80 24.34 12.39
N SER A 352 4.52 24.54 11.29
CA SER A 352 5.99 24.67 11.25
C SER A 352 6.36 25.90 10.43
N PRO A 353 7.48 26.56 10.72
CA PRO A 353 8.02 27.61 9.88
C PRO A 353 8.22 27.08 8.45
N ARG A 354 7.96 27.94 7.46
CA ARG A 354 8.30 27.63 6.06
C ARG A 354 9.79 27.82 5.92
N GLU A 355 10.53 26.77 5.55
CA GLU A 355 11.91 26.94 5.09
C GLU A 355 11.87 27.78 3.82
N GLU A 356 12.60 28.90 3.84
CA GLU A 356 12.79 29.74 2.65
C GLU A 356 13.70 28.96 1.70
N THR A 357 13.16 28.58 0.55
CA THR A 357 13.90 27.98 -0.57
C THR A 357 14.58 29.04 -1.39
#